data_265b38aa07deedbb70b9c238f7934170
#
_entry.id   265b38aa07deedbb70b9c238f7934170
#
_cell.length_a   1.000
_cell.length_b   1.000
_cell.length_c   1.000
_cell.angle_alpha   90.00
_cell.angle_beta   90.00
_cell.angle_gamma   90.00
#
_symmetry.space_group_name_H-M   'P 1'
#
loop_
_entity.id
_entity.type
_entity.pdbx_description
1 polymer ?
#
loop_
_entity_poly.entity_id
_entity_poly.type
_entity_poly.pdbx_seq_one_letter_code
_entity_poly.pdbx_strand_id
1 'polypeptide(L)'
;MPSATINPTRMELTRLKGRLKTAQRGHKLLKDKRDELMKQFMDVVRENRALRKRVEDGLMQAHGSFTVAAALMSPEMLEQSLLYPKQSVELDMTFQNIMSVDVPSYHFRTTGQGAGEVYPYEIGRASCRERV
;
A
#
# COMPACT_ATOMS: atom_id res chain seq x y z
N MET A 1 -1.95 14.52 41.41
CA MET A 1 -0.50 14.64 41.06
C MET A 1 0.25 14.99 42.35
N PRO A 2 1.23 14.20 42.81
CA PRO A 2 2.00 14.57 44.00
C PRO A 2 2.78 15.84 43.67
N SER A 3 2.54 16.89 44.44
CA SER A 3 3.30 18.12 44.40
C SER A 3 4.74 17.80 44.82
N ALA A 4 5.67 17.80 43.86
CA ALA A 4 7.06 17.66 44.20
C ALA A 4 7.47 18.84 45.11
N THR A 5 7.80 18.52 46.37
CA THR A 5 8.34 19.49 47.35
C THR A 5 9.70 19.92 46.80
N ILE A 6 9.71 21.09 46.12
CA ILE A 6 10.91 21.67 45.54
C ILE A 6 11.59 22.51 46.65
N ASN A 7 12.82 22.14 47.02
CA ASN A 7 13.66 22.92 47.88
C ASN A 7 14.09 24.24 47.18
N PRO A 8 13.79 25.42 47.68
CA PRO A 8 14.08 26.70 47.03
C PRO A 8 15.56 27.06 47.18
N THR A 9 16.45 26.24 46.62
CA THR A 9 17.89 26.50 46.60
C THR A 9 18.37 26.94 45.23
N ARG A 10 19.42 27.72 45.19
CA ARG A 10 20.03 28.20 43.95
C ARG A 10 20.53 27.08 43.04
N MET A 11 21.00 25.98 43.64
CA MET A 11 21.43 24.78 42.93
C MET A 11 20.26 24.08 42.26
N GLU A 12 19.14 23.93 42.95
CA GLU A 12 17.94 23.27 42.39
C GLU A 12 17.33 24.10 41.26
N LEU A 13 17.36 25.44 41.36
CA LEU A 13 16.95 26.32 40.28
C LEU A 13 17.78 26.09 39.01
N THR A 14 19.10 26.01 39.11
CA THR A 14 19.99 25.76 37.98
C THR A 14 19.75 24.37 37.34
N ARG A 15 19.54 23.35 38.18
CA ARG A 15 19.21 22.01 37.76
C ARG A 15 17.88 21.98 37.01
N LEU A 16 16.84 22.61 37.52
CA LEU A 16 15.51 22.69 36.88
C LEU A 16 15.56 23.44 35.55
N LYS A 17 16.32 24.56 35.49
CA LYS A 17 16.54 25.26 34.22
C LYS A 17 17.21 24.35 33.16
N GLY A 18 18.19 23.55 33.55
CA GLY A 18 18.84 22.59 32.67
C GLY A 18 17.84 21.53 32.17
N ARG A 19 17.04 20.95 33.06
CA ARG A 19 15.99 19.99 32.72
C ARG A 19 14.94 20.57 31.80
N LEU A 20 14.50 21.81 32.05
CA LEU A 20 13.54 22.51 31.20
C LEU A 20 14.07 22.66 29.76
N LYS A 21 15.34 23.14 29.64
CA LYS A 21 15.98 23.27 28.33
C LYS A 21 16.08 21.97 27.56
N THR A 22 16.41 20.88 28.24
CA THR A 22 16.45 19.53 27.64
C THR A 22 15.07 19.08 27.22
N ALA A 23 14.05 19.25 28.08
CA ALA A 23 12.67 18.89 27.79
C ALA A 23 12.11 19.68 26.58
N GLN A 24 12.39 20.97 26.50
CA GLN A 24 11.97 21.81 25.36
C GLN A 24 12.61 21.32 24.04
N ARG A 25 13.90 20.97 24.05
CA ARG A 25 14.59 20.41 22.88
C ARG A 25 14.01 19.06 22.49
N GLY A 26 13.80 18.15 23.45
CA GLY A 26 13.19 16.85 23.22
C GLY A 26 11.79 16.97 22.65
N HIS A 27 10.96 17.86 23.21
CA HIS A 27 9.61 18.11 22.68
C HIS A 27 9.64 18.60 21.22
N LYS A 28 10.55 19.54 20.91
CA LYS A 28 10.69 20.02 19.53
C LYS A 28 11.08 18.89 18.57
N LEU A 29 12.09 18.08 18.92
CA LEU A 29 12.52 16.95 18.10
C LEU A 29 11.42 15.92 17.87
N LEU A 30 10.63 15.61 18.91
CA LEU A 30 9.50 14.69 18.80
C LEU A 30 8.38 15.26 17.92
N LYS A 31 8.13 16.57 18.02
CA LYS A 31 7.18 17.26 17.16
C LYS A 31 7.61 17.21 15.70
N ASP A 32 8.87 17.55 15.41
CA ASP A 32 9.42 17.53 14.05
C ASP A 32 9.36 16.10 13.47
N LYS A 33 9.70 15.07 14.27
CA LYS A 33 9.58 13.65 13.87
C LYS A 33 8.12 13.26 13.56
N ARG A 34 7.18 13.67 14.39
CA ARG A 34 5.75 13.40 14.16
C ARG A 34 5.26 14.06 12.88
N ASP A 35 5.63 15.31 12.67
CA ASP A 35 5.17 16.09 11.52
C ASP A 35 5.73 15.51 10.20
N GLU A 36 6.96 15.02 10.21
CA GLU A 36 7.56 14.30 9.06
C GLU A 36 6.87 12.95 8.79
N LEU A 37 6.58 12.15 9.83
CA LEU A 37 5.84 10.90 9.68
C LEU A 37 4.42 11.16 9.16
N MET A 38 3.77 12.23 9.61
CA MET A 38 2.44 12.59 9.12
C MET A 38 2.46 12.96 7.64
N LYS A 39 3.50 13.67 7.18
CA LYS A 39 3.69 14.00 5.77
C LYS A 39 3.81 12.73 4.92
N GLN A 40 4.71 11.82 5.31
CA GLN A 40 4.89 10.54 4.61
C GLN A 40 3.61 9.70 4.59
N PHE A 41 2.88 9.66 5.71
CA PHE A 41 1.59 8.99 5.78
C PHE A 41 0.58 9.56 4.78
N MET A 42 0.50 10.88 4.67
CA MET A 42 -0.41 11.53 3.72
C MET A 42 -0.04 11.24 2.26
N ASP A 43 1.25 11.12 1.96
CA ASP A 43 1.71 10.76 0.62
C ASP A 43 1.32 9.31 0.27
N VAL A 44 1.52 8.36 1.20
CA VAL A 44 1.08 6.96 1.04
C VAL A 44 -0.44 6.86 0.89
N VAL A 45 -1.21 7.65 1.64
CA VAL A 45 -2.68 7.67 1.51
C VAL A 45 -3.12 8.15 0.12
N ARG A 46 -2.45 9.17 -0.45
CA ARG A 46 -2.75 9.65 -1.81
C ARG A 46 -2.45 8.58 -2.85
N GLU A 47 -1.30 7.94 -2.73
CA GLU A 47 -0.90 6.83 -3.61
C GLU A 47 -1.87 5.66 -3.52
N ASN A 48 -2.25 5.26 -2.31
CA ASN A 48 -3.23 4.18 -2.09
C ASN A 48 -4.58 4.48 -2.77
N ARG A 49 -5.07 5.72 -2.64
CA ARG A 49 -6.32 6.12 -3.31
C ARG A 49 -6.21 6.06 -4.84
N ALA A 50 -5.07 6.50 -5.39
CA ALA A 50 -4.85 6.43 -6.83
C ALA A 50 -4.76 4.98 -7.32
N LEU A 51 -4.07 4.11 -6.60
CA LEU A 51 -3.98 2.69 -6.91
C LEU A 51 -5.33 1.98 -6.80
N ARG A 52 -6.11 2.25 -5.75
CA ARG A 52 -7.48 1.72 -5.61
C ARG A 52 -8.34 2.06 -6.80
N LYS A 53 -8.36 3.32 -7.21
CA LYS A 53 -9.15 3.73 -8.37
C LYS A 53 -8.72 2.98 -9.64
N ARG A 54 -7.41 2.83 -9.86
CA ARG A 54 -6.90 2.05 -11.01
C ARG A 54 -7.34 0.59 -10.96
N VAL A 55 -7.36 -0.02 -9.78
CA VAL A 55 -7.82 -1.40 -9.59
C VAL A 55 -9.33 -1.51 -9.85
N GLU A 56 -10.12 -0.57 -9.35
CA GLU A 56 -11.58 -0.53 -9.58
C GLU A 56 -11.90 -0.37 -11.07
N ASP A 57 -11.24 0.55 -11.76
CA ASP A 57 -11.38 0.76 -13.20
C ASP A 57 -10.99 -0.51 -13.97
N GLY A 58 -9.86 -1.14 -13.62
CA GLY A 58 -9.40 -2.39 -14.25
C GLY A 58 -10.33 -3.58 -14.00
N LEU A 59 -10.91 -3.69 -12.80
CA LEU A 59 -11.90 -4.74 -12.49
C LEU A 59 -13.20 -4.54 -13.27
N MET A 60 -13.69 -3.31 -13.37
CA MET A 60 -14.88 -3.02 -14.20
C MET A 60 -14.64 -3.42 -15.66
N GLN A 61 -13.48 -3.09 -16.20
CA GLN A 61 -13.09 -3.48 -17.55
C GLN A 61 -13.02 -5.01 -17.71
N ALA A 62 -12.37 -5.70 -16.77
CA ALA A 62 -12.26 -7.16 -16.77
C ALA A 62 -13.64 -7.84 -16.69
N HIS A 63 -14.54 -7.35 -15.85
CA HIS A 63 -15.91 -7.88 -15.76
C HIS A 63 -16.70 -7.63 -17.04
N GLY A 64 -16.56 -6.47 -17.69
CA GLY A 64 -17.14 -6.20 -18.97
C GLY A 64 -16.70 -7.20 -20.03
N SER A 65 -15.40 -7.43 -20.17
CA SER A 65 -14.82 -8.41 -21.09
C SER A 65 -15.29 -9.84 -20.78
N PHE A 66 -15.34 -10.21 -19.50
CA PHE A 66 -15.86 -11.51 -19.08
C PHE A 66 -17.32 -11.72 -19.45
N THR A 67 -18.18 -10.69 -19.28
CA THR A 67 -19.59 -10.76 -19.64
C THR A 67 -19.78 -10.98 -21.16
N VAL A 68 -18.98 -10.32 -21.98
CA VAL A 68 -18.99 -10.52 -23.44
C VAL A 68 -18.54 -11.92 -23.81
N ALA A 69 -17.46 -12.44 -23.19
CA ALA A 69 -16.98 -13.80 -23.42
C ALA A 69 -18.04 -14.85 -23.01
N ALA A 70 -18.68 -14.66 -21.86
CA ALA A 70 -19.74 -15.54 -21.37
C ALA A 70 -20.99 -15.56 -22.27
N ALA A 71 -21.27 -14.48 -23.01
CA ALA A 71 -22.36 -14.43 -23.98
C ALA A 71 -22.03 -15.14 -25.30
N LEU A 72 -20.75 -15.29 -25.64
CA LEU A 72 -20.28 -15.87 -26.90
C LEU A 72 -19.90 -17.35 -26.78
N MET A 73 -19.56 -17.81 -25.58
CA MET A 73 -19.07 -19.17 -25.31
C MET A 73 -20.08 -19.99 -24.52
N SER A 74 -20.03 -21.33 -24.69
CA SER A 74 -20.77 -22.22 -23.79
C SER A 74 -20.19 -22.17 -22.37
N PRO A 75 -21.04 -22.36 -21.33
CA PRO A 75 -20.58 -22.35 -19.93
C PRO A 75 -19.45 -23.35 -19.65
N GLU A 76 -19.54 -24.54 -20.24
CA GLU A 76 -18.57 -25.62 -20.09
C GLU A 76 -17.20 -25.25 -20.68
N MET A 77 -17.19 -24.61 -21.83
CA MET A 77 -15.97 -24.14 -22.51
C MET A 77 -15.29 -22.99 -21.77
N LEU A 78 -16.10 -22.10 -21.18
CA LEU A 78 -15.62 -21.01 -20.33
C LEU A 78 -14.98 -21.56 -19.06
N GLU A 79 -15.63 -22.50 -18.39
CA GLU A 79 -15.14 -23.16 -17.18
C GLU A 79 -13.81 -23.87 -17.44
N GLN A 80 -13.72 -24.69 -18.50
CA GLN A 80 -12.48 -25.36 -18.91
C GLN A 80 -11.34 -24.38 -19.18
N SER A 81 -11.63 -23.24 -19.79
CA SER A 81 -10.62 -22.24 -20.13
C SER A 81 -10.04 -21.54 -18.89
N LEU A 82 -10.81 -21.46 -17.80
CA LEU A 82 -10.40 -20.79 -16.56
C LEU A 82 -9.82 -21.77 -15.52
N LEU A 83 -10.01 -23.09 -15.70
CA LEU A 83 -9.60 -24.10 -14.72
C LEU A 83 -8.08 -24.16 -14.50
N TYR A 84 -7.30 -23.86 -15.53
CA TYR A 84 -5.84 -23.91 -15.47
C TYR A 84 -5.22 -22.53 -15.75
N PRO A 85 -5.01 -21.69 -14.72
CA PRO A 85 -4.29 -20.44 -14.89
C PRO A 85 -2.84 -20.74 -15.29
N LYS A 86 -2.41 -20.20 -16.42
CA LYS A 86 -1.02 -20.35 -16.91
C LYS A 86 -0.09 -19.24 -16.41
N GLN A 87 -0.61 -18.28 -15.69
CA GLN A 87 0.15 -17.21 -15.07
C GLN A 87 -0.03 -17.28 -13.56
N SER A 88 1.07 -17.30 -12.82
CA SER A 88 1.07 -17.18 -11.37
C SER A 88 1.75 -15.87 -10.94
N VAL A 89 1.21 -15.28 -9.88
CA VAL A 89 1.78 -14.08 -9.27
C VAL A 89 2.18 -14.44 -7.85
N GLU A 90 3.47 -14.35 -7.57
CA GLU A 90 4.02 -14.52 -6.23
C GLU A 90 4.25 -13.15 -5.61
N LEU A 91 3.96 -13.03 -4.32
CA LEU A 91 4.13 -11.81 -3.56
C LEU A 91 5.24 -12.03 -2.51
N ASP A 92 6.37 -11.34 -2.70
CA ASP A 92 7.43 -11.29 -1.70
C ASP A 92 7.24 -10.04 -0.84
N MET A 93 7.20 -10.22 0.48
CA MET A 93 7.06 -9.14 1.43
C MET A 93 8.37 -8.93 2.19
N THR A 94 8.91 -7.73 2.09
CA THR A 94 10.08 -7.27 2.84
C THR A 94 9.69 -6.12 3.76
N PHE A 95 10.39 -5.97 4.88
CA PHE A 95 10.15 -4.86 5.81
C PHE A 95 11.25 -3.81 5.67
N GLN A 96 10.84 -2.56 5.53
CA GLN A 96 11.71 -1.41 5.52
C GLN A 96 11.46 -0.55 6.75
N ASN A 97 12.52 -0.17 7.46
CA ASN A 97 12.40 0.70 8.63
C ASN A 97 12.40 2.17 8.21
N ILE A 98 11.32 2.88 8.51
CA ILE A 98 11.18 4.32 8.27
C ILE A 98 10.99 5.02 9.62
N MET A 99 11.99 5.72 10.09
CA MET A 99 11.96 6.47 11.36
C MET A 99 11.53 5.64 12.57
N SER A 100 12.02 4.39 12.68
CA SER A 100 11.66 3.42 13.72
C SER A 100 10.25 2.83 13.60
N VAL A 101 9.63 2.92 12.42
CA VAL A 101 8.39 2.24 12.06
C VAL A 101 8.71 1.25 10.95
N ASP A 102 8.37 -0.01 11.14
CA ASP A 102 8.55 -1.04 10.13
C ASP A 102 7.38 -1.00 9.15
N VAL A 103 7.69 -0.69 7.89
CA VAL A 103 6.71 -0.58 6.81
C VAL A 103 6.92 -1.75 5.85
N PRO A 104 5.88 -2.51 5.50
CA PRO A 104 6.00 -3.58 4.52
C PRO A 104 6.22 -3.01 3.11
N SER A 105 7.17 -3.58 2.39
CA SER A 105 7.42 -3.35 0.97
C SER A 105 7.09 -4.62 0.20
N TYR A 106 6.30 -4.50 -0.86
CA TYR A 106 5.78 -5.61 -1.64
C TYR A 106 6.47 -5.68 -3.00
N HIS A 107 7.00 -6.86 -3.31
CA HIS A 107 7.60 -7.16 -4.61
C HIS A 107 6.79 -8.25 -5.30
N PHE A 108 6.30 -7.95 -6.50
CA PHE A 108 5.53 -8.90 -7.29
C PHE A 108 6.44 -9.59 -8.28
N ARG A 109 6.39 -10.92 -8.30
CA ARG A 109 7.05 -11.75 -9.30
C ARG A 109 5.98 -12.46 -10.11
N THR A 110 5.90 -12.13 -11.38
CA THR A 110 4.96 -12.77 -12.30
C THR A 110 5.69 -13.84 -13.09
N THR A 111 5.22 -15.08 -13.00
CA THR A 111 5.75 -16.22 -13.77
C THR A 111 4.67 -16.76 -14.70
N GLY A 112 5.02 -17.03 -15.95
CA GLY A 112 4.12 -17.58 -16.96
C GLY A 112 4.13 -16.81 -18.28
N GLN A 113 3.47 -17.36 -19.30
CA GLN A 113 3.29 -16.74 -20.60
C GLN A 113 2.22 -15.65 -20.54
N GLY A 114 2.39 -14.58 -21.35
CA GLY A 114 1.41 -13.49 -21.42
C GLY A 114 0.01 -13.96 -21.83
N ALA A 115 -1.01 -13.27 -21.38
CA ALA A 115 -2.42 -13.63 -21.57
C ALA A 115 -2.85 -13.85 -23.05
N GLY A 116 -2.08 -13.32 -24.01
CA GLY A 116 -2.43 -13.42 -25.44
C GLY A 116 -2.23 -14.77 -26.10
N GLU A 117 -1.39 -15.67 -25.52
CA GLU A 117 -1.06 -16.97 -26.15
C GLU A 117 -1.81 -18.15 -25.50
N VAL A 118 -2.62 -17.91 -24.49
CA VAL A 118 -3.03 -18.91 -23.53
C VAL A 118 -4.52 -19.21 -23.54
N TYR A 119 -5.33 -18.24 -23.90
CA TYR A 119 -6.78 -18.35 -23.90
C TYR A 119 -7.34 -18.61 -25.31
N PRO A 120 -8.49 -19.29 -25.41
CA PRO A 120 -9.18 -19.44 -26.69
C PRO A 120 -9.36 -18.09 -27.38
N TYR A 121 -9.32 -18.11 -28.69
CA TYR A 121 -9.38 -16.93 -29.56
C TYR A 121 -10.53 -15.95 -29.19
N GLU A 122 -11.65 -16.47 -28.75
CA GLU A 122 -12.84 -15.69 -28.36
C GLU A 122 -12.61 -14.83 -27.12
N ILE A 123 -11.91 -15.35 -26.08
CA ILE A 123 -11.54 -14.57 -24.89
C ILE A 123 -10.51 -13.51 -25.26
N GLY A 124 -9.51 -13.84 -26.08
CA GLY A 124 -8.51 -12.90 -26.60
C GLY A 124 -9.15 -11.78 -27.41
N ARG A 125 -10.20 -12.08 -28.20
CA ARG A 125 -10.92 -11.11 -29.03
C ARG A 125 -11.77 -10.13 -28.21
N ALA A 126 -12.40 -10.60 -27.14
CA ALA A 126 -13.13 -9.74 -26.21
C ALA A 126 -12.20 -8.70 -25.56
N SER A 127 -11.00 -9.10 -25.16
CA SER A 127 -10.00 -8.18 -24.56
C SER A 127 -9.34 -7.21 -25.57
N CYS A 128 -9.29 -7.56 -26.86
CA CYS A 128 -8.72 -6.72 -27.91
C CYS A 128 -9.68 -5.62 -28.39
N ARG A 129 -10.99 -5.80 -28.27
CA ARG A 129 -11.99 -4.85 -28.76
C ARG A 129 -12.02 -3.54 -27.99
N GLU A 130 -11.44 -3.49 -26.80
CA GLU A 130 -11.39 -2.30 -25.95
C GLU A 130 -10.12 -1.45 -26.12
N ARG A 131 -9.19 -1.83 -27.02
CA ARG A 131 -7.93 -1.10 -27.24
C ARG A 131 -7.95 -0.18 -28.48
N VAL A 132 -9.12 0.20 -28.97
CA VAL A 132 -9.26 1.18 -30.07
C VAL A 132 -9.84 2.46 -29.55
#